data_6ed925d014961415790ecd552fba5bc7
#
_entry.id   6ed925d014961415790ecd552fba5bc7
#
_cell.length_a   1.000
_cell.length_b   1.000
_cell.length_c   1.000
_cell.angle_alpha   90.00
_cell.angle_beta   90.00
_cell.angle_gamma   90.00
#
_symmetry.space_group_name_H-M   'P 1'
#
loop_
_entity.id
_entity.type
_entity.pdbx_description
1 polymer ?
#
loop_
_entity_poly.entity_id
_entity_poly.type
_entity_poly.pdbx_seq_one_letter_code
_entity_poly.pdbx_strand_id
1 'polypeptide(L)'
;REIEIHKTPEMLQQMFDAYNIHQRPKAFFSPSALNAYLDCRLKFYYRYVAGLKAPDEVSAEIDSTLFGTIFHRSAELVYNELTANGREIRKDDLEQLLKDDVRLQAYVDNAFKEKFFHVPLTEQPEYNGTQLIHSKVIASYLRQLLRNDLQYAPFRMEGMEQDVREMMEIDTPQGKLALQIGGTIDRLDSKGDTLRIVDYKTGGTPKTPENIEQLFTPADNRPNYIFQTFLYAAILCRKQSLKVAPSLLYIHRAASESYSPVIEMGAPRQPKVPVNNFAFFEDEFRERLHGLL
;
A
#
# COMPACT_ATOMS: atom_id res chain seq x y z
N ARG A 1 -6.89 24.00 -26.32
CA ARG A 1 -8.20 23.32 -26.38
C ARG A 1 -8.33 22.48 -25.13
N GLU A 2 -9.35 22.72 -24.32
CA GLU A 2 -9.71 21.81 -23.23
C GLU A 2 -10.22 20.50 -23.84
N ILE A 3 -9.74 19.37 -23.32
CA ILE A 3 -10.23 18.05 -23.70
C ILE A 3 -11.40 17.74 -22.78
N GLU A 4 -12.60 17.69 -23.34
CA GLU A 4 -13.82 17.36 -22.63
C GLU A 4 -14.35 16.01 -23.15
N ILE A 5 -14.60 15.08 -22.21
CA ILE A 5 -15.17 13.76 -22.50
C ILE A 5 -16.48 13.63 -21.75
N HIS A 6 -17.58 13.58 -22.49
CA HIS A 6 -18.91 13.39 -21.92
C HIS A 6 -19.15 11.91 -21.58
N LYS A 7 -19.76 11.66 -20.43
CA LYS A 7 -20.21 10.31 -20.05
C LYS A 7 -21.39 9.91 -20.94
N THR A 8 -21.14 9.02 -21.89
CA THR A 8 -22.21 8.46 -22.73
C THR A 8 -22.84 7.24 -22.06
N PRO A 9 -24.10 6.86 -22.43
CA PRO A 9 -24.72 5.63 -21.95
C PRO A 9 -23.85 4.38 -22.22
N GLU A 10 -23.18 4.32 -23.36
CA GLU A 10 -22.32 3.21 -23.75
C GLU A 10 -21.10 3.12 -22.83
N MET A 11 -20.48 4.25 -22.48
CA MET A 11 -19.36 4.32 -21.54
C MET A 11 -19.77 3.86 -20.14
N LEU A 12 -20.94 4.31 -19.67
CA LEU A 12 -21.46 3.90 -18.36
C LEU A 12 -21.79 2.40 -18.36
N GLN A 13 -22.36 1.87 -19.45
CA GLN A 13 -22.60 0.43 -19.58
C GLN A 13 -21.29 -0.36 -19.61
N GLN A 14 -20.26 0.12 -20.30
CA GLN A 14 -18.94 -0.50 -20.33
C GLN A 14 -18.31 -0.55 -18.93
N MET A 15 -18.43 0.52 -18.15
CA MET A 15 -17.97 0.54 -16.75
C MET A 15 -18.77 -0.43 -15.87
N PHE A 16 -20.10 -0.43 -16.01
CA PHE A 16 -20.97 -1.34 -15.30
C PHE A 16 -20.56 -2.80 -15.54
N ASP A 17 -20.38 -3.19 -16.81
CA ASP A 17 -19.99 -4.55 -17.18
C ASP A 17 -18.57 -4.91 -16.73
N ALA A 18 -17.66 -3.91 -16.74
CA ALA A 18 -16.26 -4.11 -16.34
C ALA A 18 -16.08 -4.40 -14.85
N TYR A 19 -16.95 -3.85 -14.00
CA TYR A 19 -16.84 -3.96 -12.54
C TYR A 19 -17.95 -4.78 -11.89
N ASN A 20 -18.93 -5.27 -12.66
CA ASN A 20 -19.98 -6.16 -12.15
C ASN A 20 -19.38 -7.53 -11.83
N ILE A 21 -19.37 -7.89 -10.54
CA ILE A 21 -18.80 -9.16 -10.07
C ILE A 21 -19.55 -10.40 -10.57
N HIS A 22 -20.81 -10.27 -10.96
CA HIS A 22 -21.57 -11.37 -11.56
C HIS A 22 -21.07 -11.71 -12.96
N GLN A 23 -20.52 -10.73 -13.68
CA GLN A 23 -19.93 -10.92 -15.01
C GLN A 23 -18.41 -11.12 -14.94
N ARG A 24 -17.73 -10.40 -14.02
CA ARG A 24 -16.29 -10.43 -13.82
C ARG A 24 -15.92 -10.62 -12.35
N PRO A 25 -15.96 -11.85 -11.83
CA PRO A 25 -15.77 -12.13 -10.39
C PRO A 25 -14.43 -11.66 -9.80
N LYS A 26 -13.41 -11.43 -10.63
CA LYS A 26 -12.09 -10.96 -10.21
C LYS A 26 -11.92 -9.44 -10.32
N ALA A 27 -12.89 -8.73 -10.91
CA ALA A 27 -12.80 -7.28 -11.05
C ALA A 27 -13.02 -6.60 -9.69
N PHE A 28 -12.28 -5.54 -9.45
CA PHE A 28 -12.42 -4.73 -8.24
C PHE A 28 -11.89 -3.32 -8.47
N PHE A 29 -12.40 -2.36 -7.71
CA PHE A 29 -11.81 -1.02 -7.62
C PHE A 29 -10.66 -1.03 -6.61
N SER A 30 -9.45 -0.84 -7.13
CA SER A 30 -8.26 -0.70 -6.29
C SER A 30 -8.15 0.72 -5.72
N PRO A 31 -7.41 0.93 -4.61
CA PRO A 31 -7.09 2.28 -4.13
C PRO A 31 -6.43 3.15 -5.21
N SER A 32 -5.61 2.54 -6.07
CA SER A 32 -4.98 3.26 -7.19
C SER A 32 -5.99 3.75 -8.22
N ALA A 33 -7.04 2.96 -8.51
CA ALA A 33 -8.10 3.37 -9.42
C ALA A 33 -8.94 4.51 -8.83
N LEU A 34 -9.33 4.39 -7.56
CA LEU A 34 -10.09 5.43 -6.85
C LEU A 34 -9.27 6.72 -6.68
N ASN A 35 -7.98 6.60 -6.33
CA ASN A 35 -7.06 7.73 -6.29
C ASN A 35 -6.93 8.40 -7.66
N ALA A 36 -6.80 7.62 -8.74
CA ALA A 36 -6.72 8.19 -10.10
C ALA A 36 -7.98 8.98 -10.46
N TYR A 37 -9.17 8.51 -10.06
CA TYR A 37 -10.43 9.22 -10.28
C TYR A 37 -10.49 10.53 -9.47
N LEU A 38 -10.08 10.51 -8.20
CA LEU A 38 -10.05 11.68 -7.31
C LEU A 38 -9.02 12.72 -7.76
N ASP A 39 -7.86 12.27 -8.24
CA ASP A 39 -6.77 13.18 -8.67
C ASP A 39 -7.03 13.76 -10.08
N CYS A 40 -7.51 12.94 -11.02
CA CYS A 40 -7.78 13.35 -12.38
C CYS A 40 -8.76 12.39 -13.08
N ARG A 41 -10.00 12.82 -13.27
CA ARG A 41 -11.05 12.01 -13.94
C ARG A 41 -10.66 11.58 -15.35
N LEU A 42 -9.93 12.44 -16.10
CA LEU A 42 -9.45 12.12 -17.45
C LEU A 42 -8.40 11.00 -17.43
N LYS A 43 -7.47 11.03 -16.45
CA LYS A 43 -6.49 9.96 -16.23
C LYS A 43 -7.18 8.63 -15.89
N PHE A 44 -8.20 8.68 -15.04
CA PHE A 44 -9.01 7.50 -14.73
C PHE A 44 -9.69 6.95 -15.98
N TYR A 45 -10.33 7.81 -16.77
CA TYR A 45 -10.98 7.40 -18.01
C TYR A 45 -10.01 6.67 -18.94
N TYR A 46 -8.88 7.28 -19.28
CA TYR A 46 -7.93 6.67 -20.21
C TYR A 46 -7.39 5.34 -19.69
N ARG A 47 -7.05 5.27 -18.41
CA ARG A 47 -6.39 4.09 -17.85
C ARG A 47 -7.36 2.94 -17.53
N TYR A 48 -8.52 3.24 -16.96
CA TYR A 48 -9.42 2.24 -16.41
C TYR A 48 -10.70 2.01 -17.23
N VAL A 49 -11.10 2.95 -18.08
CA VAL A 49 -12.27 2.82 -18.96
C VAL A 49 -11.82 2.51 -20.37
N ALA A 50 -10.98 3.35 -20.98
CA ALA A 50 -10.47 3.16 -22.33
C ALA A 50 -9.34 2.10 -22.41
N GLY A 51 -8.80 1.67 -21.28
CA GLY A 51 -7.77 0.62 -21.22
C GLY A 51 -6.43 1.00 -21.83
N LEU A 52 -6.13 2.30 -21.97
CA LEU A 52 -4.86 2.76 -22.51
C LEU A 52 -3.74 2.51 -21.47
N LYS A 53 -2.74 1.78 -21.92
CA LYS A 53 -1.51 1.57 -21.14
C LYS A 53 -0.38 2.36 -21.80
N ALA A 54 0.46 2.99 -20.98
CA ALA A 54 1.74 3.47 -21.48
C ALA A 54 2.54 2.27 -22.01
N PRO A 55 3.29 2.42 -23.10
CA PRO A 55 4.22 1.37 -23.53
C PRO A 55 5.16 1.01 -22.37
N ASP A 56 5.40 -0.29 -22.20
CA ASP A 56 6.44 -0.75 -21.28
C ASP A 56 7.79 -0.32 -21.86
N GLU A 57 8.37 0.73 -21.32
CA GLU A 57 9.76 1.08 -21.62
C GLU A 57 10.65 0.07 -20.89
N VAL A 58 11.34 -0.77 -21.65
CA VAL A 58 12.41 -1.62 -21.12
C VAL A 58 13.57 -0.71 -20.74
N SER A 59 13.50 -0.14 -19.54
CA SER A 59 14.60 0.65 -18.99
C SER A 59 15.63 -0.27 -18.35
N ALA A 60 16.89 -0.10 -18.71
CA ALA A 60 18.01 -0.70 -17.99
C ALA A 60 18.24 -0.04 -16.60
N GLU A 61 17.48 1.02 -16.31
CA GLU A 61 17.56 1.78 -15.07
C GLU A 61 16.41 1.42 -14.11
N ILE A 62 16.73 1.50 -12.84
CA ILE A 62 15.77 1.26 -11.76
C ILE A 62 15.09 2.60 -11.44
N ASP A 63 13.83 2.73 -11.85
CA ASP A 63 12.99 3.86 -11.48
C ASP A 63 12.49 3.74 -10.02
N SER A 64 11.78 4.76 -9.55
CA SER A 64 11.25 4.78 -8.18
C SER A 64 10.21 3.69 -7.91
N THR A 65 9.47 3.25 -8.93
CA THR A 65 8.44 2.21 -8.82
C THR A 65 9.09 0.86 -8.65
N LEU A 66 10.06 0.55 -9.51
CA LEU A 66 10.81 -0.70 -9.45
C LEU A 66 11.67 -0.79 -8.17
N PHE A 67 12.28 0.33 -7.74
CA PHE A 67 12.98 0.41 -6.46
C PHE A 67 12.06 0.02 -5.29
N GLY A 68 10.84 0.59 -5.26
CA GLY A 68 9.82 0.22 -4.27
C GLY A 68 9.46 -1.26 -4.33
N THR A 69 9.23 -1.79 -5.53
CA THR A 69 8.89 -3.22 -5.75
C THR A 69 9.98 -4.15 -5.24
N ILE A 70 11.25 -3.84 -5.49
CA ILE A 70 12.39 -4.64 -4.99
C ILE A 70 12.47 -4.56 -3.46
N PHE A 71 12.28 -3.36 -2.89
CA PHE A 71 12.26 -3.20 -1.43
C PHE A 71 11.13 -4.02 -0.78
N HIS A 72 9.89 -3.92 -1.27
CA HIS A 72 8.74 -4.69 -0.74
C HIS A 72 9.02 -6.19 -0.80
N ARG A 73 9.55 -6.68 -1.94
CA ARG A 73 9.91 -8.09 -2.06
C ARG A 73 11.01 -8.50 -1.09
N SER A 74 12.01 -7.65 -0.88
CA SER A 74 13.08 -7.90 0.09
C SER A 74 12.53 -7.99 1.51
N ALA A 75 11.62 -7.09 1.90
CA ALA A 75 10.95 -7.11 3.20
C ALA A 75 10.09 -8.37 3.36
N GLU A 76 9.33 -8.75 2.34
CA GLU A 76 8.52 -9.97 2.33
C GLU A 76 9.38 -11.22 2.57
N LEU A 77 10.53 -11.35 1.89
CA LEU A 77 11.46 -12.47 2.07
C LEU A 77 11.99 -12.56 3.51
N VAL A 78 12.35 -11.42 4.10
CA VAL A 78 12.79 -11.33 5.51
C VAL A 78 11.73 -11.86 6.45
N TYR A 79 10.50 -11.34 6.37
CA TYR A 79 9.46 -11.71 7.32
C TYR A 79 8.92 -13.11 7.09
N ASN A 80 8.87 -13.60 5.86
CA ASN A 80 8.52 -14.99 5.57
C ASN A 80 9.52 -15.96 6.23
N GLU A 81 10.81 -15.66 6.23
CA GLU A 81 11.81 -16.47 6.90
C GLU A 81 11.70 -16.37 8.42
N LEU A 82 11.57 -15.17 8.98
CA LEU A 82 11.42 -14.96 10.42
C LEU A 82 10.17 -15.66 10.98
N THR A 83 9.13 -15.83 10.17
CA THR A 83 7.85 -16.45 10.57
C THR A 83 7.74 -17.93 10.17
N ALA A 84 8.75 -18.53 9.56
CA ALA A 84 8.71 -19.92 9.11
C ALA A 84 8.41 -20.93 10.25
N ASN A 85 8.87 -20.65 11.47
CA ASN A 85 8.69 -21.49 12.65
C ASN A 85 7.68 -20.93 13.67
N GLY A 86 6.94 -19.90 13.31
CA GLY A 86 5.97 -19.26 14.18
C GLY A 86 5.77 -17.78 13.81
N ARG A 87 4.60 -17.23 14.12
CA ARG A 87 4.24 -15.87 13.69
C ARG A 87 4.72 -14.76 14.61
N GLU A 88 5.27 -15.07 15.77
CA GLU A 88 5.77 -14.07 16.72
C GLU A 88 7.16 -13.59 16.30
N ILE A 89 7.31 -12.28 16.15
CA ILE A 89 8.59 -11.60 15.89
C ILE A 89 9.11 -11.05 17.22
N ARG A 90 10.26 -11.54 17.64
CA ARG A 90 10.90 -11.17 18.92
C ARG A 90 12.06 -10.22 18.69
N LYS A 91 12.44 -9.50 19.75
CA LYS A 91 13.60 -8.60 19.70
C LYS A 91 14.89 -9.34 19.32
N ASP A 92 15.12 -10.51 19.91
CA ASP A 92 16.33 -11.29 19.66
C ASP A 92 16.46 -11.71 18.20
N ASP A 93 15.34 -12.07 17.54
CA ASP A 93 15.33 -12.43 16.12
C ASP A 93 15.77 -11.26 15.24
N LEU A 94 15.26 -10.07 15.55
CA LEU A 94 15.60 -8.83 14.83
C LEU A 94 17.03 -8.38 15.10
N GLU A 95 17.51 -8.50 16.35
CA GLU A 95 18.90 -8.17 16.72
C GLU A 95 19.91 -9.09 16.05
N GLN A 96 19.61 -10.38 15.96
CA GLN A 96 20.47 -11.34 15.27
C GLN A 96 20.56 -11.00 13.79
N LEU A 97 19.42 -10.73 13.14
CA LEU A 97 19.39 -10.40 11.73
C LEU A 97 20.10 -9.06 11.43
N LEU A 98 19.97 -8.06 12.31
CA LEU A 98 20.64 -6.77 12.15
C LEU A 98 22.18 -6.86 12.21
N LYS A 99 22.72 -7.94 12.80
CA LYS A 99 24.18 -8.22 12.86
C LYS A 99 24.67 -8.99 11.64
N ASP A 100 23.79 -9.54 10.82
CA ASP A 100 24.12 -10.39 9.66
C ASP A 100 23.94 -9.62 8.34
N ASP A 101 24.96 -8.85 7.99
CA ASP A 101 24.97 -8.05 6.77
C ASP A 101 24.92 -8.91 5.50
N VAL A 102 25.50 -10.12 5.54
CA VAL A 102 25.51 -11.04 4.41
C VAL A 102 24.10 -11.54 4.13
N ARG A 103 23.38 -11.93 5.18
CA ARG A 103 22.00 -12.41 5.08
C ARG A 103 21.06 -11.29 4.61
N LEU A 104 21.21 -10.08 5.13
CA LEU A 104 20.41 -8.92 4.69
C LEU A 104 20.64 -8.62 3.22
N GLN A 105 21.91 -8.66 2.76
CA GLN A 105 22.22 -8.47 1.35
C GLN A 105 21.64 -9.58 0.47
N ALA A 106 21.64 -10.84 0.94
CA ALA A 106 21.09 -11.96 0.19
C ALA A 106 19.57 -11.80 -0.10
N TYR A 107 18.78 -11.26 0.84
CA TYR A 107 17.36 -10.98 0.56
C TYR A 107 17.19 -9.93 -0.55
N VAL A 108 18.02 -8.89 -0.55
CA VAL A 108 18.00 -7.87 -1.59
C VAL A 108 18.39 -8.46 -2.93
N ASP A 109 19.47 -9.24 -2.98
CA ASP A 109 19.94 -9.87 -4.21
C ASP A 109 18.90 -10.85 -4.79
N ASN A 110 18.21 -11.60 -3.93
CA ASN A 110 17.11 -12.47 -4.36
C ASN A 110 15.93 -11.66 -4.92
N ALA A 111 15.56 -10.55 -4.28
CA ALA A 111 14.52 -9.67 -4.80
C ALA A 111 14.92 -9.03 -6.14
N PHE A 112 16.20 -8.67 -6.33
CA PHE A 112 16.71 -8.20 -7.63
C PHE A 112 16.61 -9.28 -8.71
N LYS A 113 17.00 -10.51 -8.41
CA LYS A 113 16.89 -11.63 -9.34
C LYS A 113 15.45 -11.82 -9.83
N GLU A 114 14.50 -11.76 -8.92
CA GLU A 114 13.08 -11.96 -9.22
C GLU A 114 12.43 -10.76 -9.94
N LYS A 115 12.69 -9.53 -9.46
CA LYS A 115 11.92 -8.35 -9.88
C LYS A 115 12.59 -7.48 -10.93
N PHE A 116 13.90 -7.58 -11.09
CA PHE A 116 14.66 -6.82 -12.07
C PHE A 116 15.27 -7.70 -13.17
N PHE A 117 16.07 -8.69 -12.79
CA PHE A 117 16.75 -9.55 -13.76
C PHE A 117 15.84 -10.63 -14.36
N HIS A 118 14.77 -11.00 -13.66
CA HIS A 118 13.85 -12.09 -14.03
C HIS A 118 14.58 -13.43 -14.29
N VAL A 119 15.55 -13.75 -13.43
CA VAL A 119 16.36 -14.96 -13.50
C VAL A 119 16.11 -15.87 -12.29
N PRO A 120 16.40 -17.18 -12.39
CA PRO A 120 16.34 -18.08 -11.26
C PRO A 120 17.27 -17.67 -10.11
N LEU A 121 16.90 -18.00 -8.86
CA LEU A 121 17.71 -17.68 -7.68
C LEU A 121 19.12 -18.30 -7.70
N THR A 122 19.33 -19.37 -8.48
CA THR A 122 20.62 -20.03 -8.66
C THR A 122 21.59 -19.25 -9.54
N GLU A 123 21.10 -18.32 -10.36
CA GLU A 123 21.95 -17.49 -11.20
C GLU A 123 22.57 -16.34 -10.41
N GLN A 124 23.71 -15.84 -10.89
CA GLN A 124 24.44 -14.71 -10.30
C GLN A 124 24.61 -13.63 -11.37
N PRO A 125 23.58 -12.78 -11.57
CA PRO A 125 23.68 -11.70 -12.54
C PRO A 125 24.71 -10.66 -12.09
N GLU A 126 25.42 -10.09 -13.06
CA GLU A 126 26.35 -8.99 -12.79
C GLU A 126 25.58 -7.68 -12.65
N TYR A 127 25.86 -6.97 -11.57
CA TYR A 127 25.33 -5.62 -11.33
C TYR A 127 26.18 -4.58 -12.05
N ASN A 128 25.53 -3.65 -12.74
CA ASN A 128 26.23 -2.41 -13.11
C ASN A 128 26.38 -1.47 -11.89
N GLY A 129 27.13 -0.37 -12.04
CA GLY A 129 27.41 0.54 -10.94
C GLY A 129 26.15 1.12 -10.29
N THR A 130 25.15 1.52 -11.08
CA THR A 130 23.88 2.10 -10.59
C THR A 130 23.04 1.04 -9.86
N GLN A 131 22.93 -0.15 -10.40
CA GLN A 131 22.22 -1.28 -9.77
C GLN A 131 22.87 -1.67 -8.44
N LEU A 132 24.20 -1.67 -8.37
CA LEU A 132 24.94 -1.94 -7.13
C LEU A 132 24.63 -0.87 -6.05
N ILE A 133 24.58 0.40 -6.43
CA ILE A 133 24.19 1.49 -5.50
C ILE A 133 22.76 1.25 -5.00
N HIS A 134 21.79 0.99 -5.87
CA HIS A 134 20.41 0.73 -5.47
C HIS A 134 20.31 -0.48 -4.53
N SER A 135 21.03 -1.57 -4.83
CA SER A 135 21.08 -2.76 -3.96
C SER A 135 21.56 -2.39 -2.54
N LYS A 136 22.62 -1.59 -2.41
CA LYS A 136 23.13 -1.14 -1.11
C LYS A 136 22.17 -0.21 -0.38
N VAL A 137 21.49 0.68 -1.10
CA VAL A 137 20.48 1.57 -0.51
C VAL A 137 19.27 0.75 -0.01
N ILE A 138 18.79 -0.24 -0.77
CA ILE A 138 17.70 -1.12 -0.34
C ILE A 138 18.12 -1.94 0.89
N ALA A 139 19.34 -2.47 0.95
CA ALA A 139 19.84 -3.14 2.14
C ALA A 139 19.87 -2.21 3.37
N SER A 140 20.26 -0.93 3.18
CA SER A 140 20.19 0.09 4.25
C SER A 140 18.73 0.33 4.68
N TYR A 141 17.79 0.37 3.76
CA TYR A 141 16.36 0.54 4.05
C TYR A 141 15.79 -0.67 4.82
N LEU A 142 16.20 -1.89 4.50
CA LEU A 142 15.84 -3.06 5.30
C LEU A 142 16.34 -2.93 6.75
N ARG A 143 17.58 -2.45 6.94
CA ARG A 143 18.09 -2.20 8.32
C ARG A 143 17.25 -1.15 9.04
N GLN A 144 16.82 -0.09 8.37
CA GLN A 144 15.97 0.94 8.98
C GLN A 144 14.60 0.36 9.36
N LEU A 145 13.99 -0.46 8.51
CA LEU A 145 12.75 -1.18 8.80
C LEU A 145 12.90 -2.07 10.04
N LEU A 146 13.95 -2.91 10.09
CA LEU A 146 14.19 -3.81 11.20
C LEU A 146 14.48 -3.07 12.53
N ARG A 147 15.17 -1.93 12.48
CA ARG A 147 15.39 -1.08 13.67
C ARG A 147 14.10 -0.45 14.18
N ASN A 148 13.23 0.00 13.28
CA ASN A 148 11.90 0.48 13.65
C ASN A 148 11.08 -0.64 14.30
N ASP A 149 11.11 -1.83 13.74
CA ASP A 149 10.41 -2.99 14.31
C ASP A 149 11.01 -3.48 15.63
N LEU A 150 12.30 -3.34 15.84
CA LEU A 150 12.94 -3.66 17.12
C LEU A 150 12.38 -2.83 18.28
N GLN A 151 12.01 -1.57 18.00
CA GLN A 151 11.34 -0.71 19.00
C GLN A 151 9.90 -1.16 19.26
N TYR A 152 9.24 -1.71 18.25
CA TYR A 152 7.86 -2.17 18.33
C TYR A 152 7.73 -3.59 18.89
N ALA A 153 8.72 -4.46 18.70
CA ALA A 153 8.72 -5.86 19.11
C ALA A 153 8.52 -6.05 20.64
N PRO A 154 7.92 -7.18 21.12
CA PRO A 154 7.41 -8.27 20.30
C PRO A 154 6.05 -7.97 19.66
N PHE A 155 5.80 -8.56 18.51
CA PHE A 155 4.52 -8.48 17.81
C PHE A 155 4.29 -9.76 16.99
N ARG A 156 3.04 -9.99 16.57
CA ARG A 156 2.68 -11.15 15.77
C ARG A 156 2.48 -10.74 14.32
N MET A 157 3.13 -11.42 13.39
CA MET A 157 2.90 -11.25 11.95
C MET A 157 1.60 -11.95 11.56
N GLU A 158 0.64 -11.22 11.02
CA GLU A 158 -0.63 -11.78 10.55
C GLU A 158 -0.60 -12.07 9.04
N GLY A 159 0.11 -11.26 8.26
CA GLY A 159 0.32 -11.50 6.84
C GLY A 159 1.23 -10.50 6.16
N MET A 160 1.84 -10.95 5.06
CA MET A 160 2.59 -10.13 4.10
C MET A 160 1.89 -10.21 2.74
N GLU A 161 1.88 -9.10 1.97
CA GLU A 161 1.27 -9.01 0.63
C GLU A 161 -0.15 -9.62 0.59
N GLN A 162 -0.97 -9.26 1.60
CA GLN A 162 -2.27 -9.89 1.79
C GLN A 162 -3.37 -9.20 1.00
N ASP A 163 -4.03 -9.97 0.15
CA ASP A 163 -5.21 -9.51 -0.58
C ASP A 163 -6.42 -9.33 0.34
N VAL A 164 -7.04 -8.16 0.26
CA VAL A 164 -8.29 -7.85 0.97
C VAL A 164 -9.33 -7.32 0.01
N ARG A 165 -10.55 -7.82 0.11
CA ARG A 165 -11.68 -7.45 -0.74
C ARG A 165 -12.95 -7.31 0.10
N GLU A 166 -13.80 -6.37 -0.29
CA GLU A 166 -15.15 -6.21 0.24
C GLU A 166 -16.13 -6.04 -0.91
N MET A 167 -17.25 -6.75 -0.84
CA MET A 167 -18.34 -6.59 -1.80
C MET A 167 -19.25 -5.45 -1.36
N MET A 168 -19.63 -4.62 -2.33
CA MET A 168 -20.58 -3.53 -2.16
C MET A 168 -21.64 -3.59 -3.26
N GLU A 169 -22.84 -3.11 -2.95
CA GLU A 169 -23.91 -2.89 -3.92
C GLU A 169 -24.22 -1.39 -3.98
N ILE A 170 -24.24 -0.86 -5.19
CA ILE A 170 -24.58 0.54 -5.44
C ILE A 170 -25.68 0.66 -6.49
N ASP A 171 -26.49 1.72 -6.36
CA ASP A 171 -27.50 2.05 -7.36
C ASP A 171 -26.87 2.88 -8.48
N THR A 172 -27.06 2.45 -9.71
CA THR A 172 -26.59 3.17 -10.91
C THR A 172 -27.73 3.43 -11.88
N PRO A 173 -27.58 4.32 -12.85
CA PRO A 173 -28.57 4.52 -13.91
C PRO A 173 -28.88 3.25 -14.73
N GLN A 174 -27.96 2.28 -14.76
CA GLN A 174 -28.09 0.99 -15.45
C GLN A 174 -28.70 -0.10 -14.54
N GLY A 175 -28.97 0.21 -13.28
CA GLY A 175 -29.49 -0.72 -12.28
C GLY A 175 -28.52 -0.92 -11.11
N LYS A 176 -28.80 -1.94 -10.29
CA LYS A 176 -27.93 -2.28 -9.17
C LYS A 176 -26.61 -2.90 -9.64
N LEU A 177 -25.50 -2.35 -9.20
CA LEU A 177 -24.16 -2.86 -9.48
C LEU A 177 -23.58 -3.50 -8.21
N ALA A 178 -23.36 -4.80 -8.27
CA ALA A 178 -22.56 -5.50 -7.29
C ALA A 178 -21.08 -5.41 -7.71
N LEU A 179 -20.27 -4.76 -6.91
CA LEU A 179 -18.84 -4.52 -7.17
C LEU A 179 -17.96 -4.95 -5.99
N GLN A 180 -16.66 -5.06 -6.22
CA GLN A 180 -15.67 -5.24 -5.16
C GLN A 180 -14.76 -4.02 -5.06
N ILE A 181 -14.38 -3.70 -3.84
CA ILE A 181 -13.30 -2.78 -3.52
C ILE A 181 -12.19 -3.53 -2.78
N GLY A 182 -10.96 -3.10 -2.90
CA GLY A 182 -9.85 -3.69 -2.15
C GLY A 182 -8.50 -3.55 -2.82
N GLY A 183 -7.55 -4.32 -2.36
CA GLY A 183 -6.17 -4.33 -2.85
C GLY A 183 -5.31 -5.27 -2.03
N THR A 184 -4.00 -5.10 -2.15
CA THR A 184 -3.00 -5.86 -1.42
C THR A 184 -2.42 -4.99 -0.32
N ILE A 185 -2.41 -5.51 0.90
CA ILE A 185 -1.80 -4.87 2.08
C ILE A 185 -0.37 -5.40 2.18
N ASP A 186 0.61 -4.49 2.24
CA ASP A 186 2.02 -4.86 2.31
C ASP A 186 2.30 -5.72 3.53
N ARG A 187 1.78 -5.32 4.70
CA ARG A 187 1.95 -6.06 5.95
C ARG A 187 0.78 -5.87 6.91
N LEU A 188 0.38 -6.96 7.54
CA LEU A 188 -0.51 -7.00 8.71
C LEU A 188 0.25 -7.59 9.90
N ASP A 189 0.19 -6.91 11.03
CA ASP A 189 0.69 -7.42 12.30
C ASP A 189 -0.24 -7.07 13.45
N SER A 190 -0.11 -7.80 14.56
CA SER A 190 -0.92 -7.56 15.75
C SER A 190 -0.07 -7.47 17.00
N LYS A 191 -0.52 -6.63 17.94
CA LYS A 191 0.04 -6.52 19.28
C LYS A 191 -1.07 -6.19 20.28
N GLY A 192 -1.27 -7.07 21.27
CA GLY A 192 -2.39 -6.95 22.19
C GLY A 192 -3.73 -7.04 21.48
N ASP A 193 -4.57 -6.04 21.63
CA ASP A 193 -5.92 -5.93 21.02
C ASP A 193 -5.94 -5.16 19.70
N THR A 194 -4.78 -4.87 19.12
CA THR A 194 -4.66 -4.02 17.94
C THR A 194 -4.08 -4.79 16.75
N LEU A 195 -4.78 -4.76 15.62
CA LEU A 195 -4.31 -5.16 14.30
C LEU A 195 -3.79 -3.93 13.57
N ARG A 196 -2.52 -3.95 13.20
CA ARG A 196 -1.88 -2.84 12.48
C ARG A 196 -1.74 -3.17 10.99
N ILE A 197 -2.21 -2.25 10.16
CA ILE A 197 -1.92 -2.22 8.73
C ILE A 197 -0.64 -1.40 8.55
N VAL A 198 0.38 -1.95 7.90
CA VAL A 198 1.60 -1.22 7.59
C VAL A 198 1.78 -1.19 6.09
N ASP A 199 1.75 0.00 5.53
CA ASP A 199 2.04 0.26 4.12
C ASP A 199 3.41 0.92 4.03
N TYR A 200 4.32 0.32 3.27
CA TYR A 200 5.69 0.79 3.13
C TYR A 200 5.82 1.87 2.05
N LYS A 201 6.54 2.93 2.37
CA LYS A 201 6.86 4.00 1.42
C LYS A 201 8.37 4.25 1.37
N THR A 202 8.96 3.95 0.23
CA THR A 202 10.39 4.19 -0.03
C THR A 202 10.69 5.64 -0.42
N GLY A 203 9.66 6.39 -0.80
CA GLY A 203 9.73 7.82 -1.16
C GLY A 203 8.54 8.60 -0.64
N GLY A 204 8.45 9.89 -1.04
CA GLY A 204 7.39 10.80 -0.63
C GLY A 204 7.58 11.39 0.77
N THR A 205 6.59 12.15 1.23
CA THR A 205 6.60 12.81 2.54
C THR A 205 5.33 12.50 3.31
N PRO A 206 5.41 12.29 4.63
CA PRO A 206 4.23 12.15 5.47
C PRO A 206 3.30 13.36 5.34
N LYS A 207 2.00 13.09 5.29
CA LYS A 207 0.96 14.09 5.29
C LYS A 207 0.08 13.90 6.52
N THR A 208 -0.52 14.99 7.00
CA THR A 208 -1.45 14.98 8.13
C THR A 208 -2.73 15.64 7.67
N PRO A 209 -3.77 14.88 7.28
CA PRO A 209 -5.05 15.45 6.88
C PRO A 209 -5.77 16.07 8.10
N GLU A 210 -6.51 17.14 7.86
CA GLU A 210 -7.30 17.77 8.91
C GLU A 210 -8.51 16.92 9.31
N ASN A 211 -9.14 16.28 8.33
CA ASN A 211 -10.35 15.49 8.45
C ASN A 211 -10.45 14.44 7.33
N ILE A 212 -11.48 13.61 7.38
CA ILE A 212 -11.74 12.58 6.36
C ILE A 212 -12.08 13.20 5.00
N GLU A 213 -12.74 14.36 4.97
CA GLU A 213 -13.14 15.04 3.73
C GLU A 213 -11.95 15.33 2.81
N GLN A 214 -10.81 15.73 3.36
CA GLN A 214 -9.60 15.99 2.57
C GLN A 214 -9.09 14.78 1.78
N LEU A 215 -9.40 13.57 2.22
CA LEU A 215 -9.03 12.35 1.50
C LEU A 215 -9.82 12.20 0.19
N PHE A 216 -11.01 12.80 0.11
CA PHE A 216 -11.94 12.72 -1.01
C PHE A 216 -12.00 13.99 -1.87
N THR A 217 -11.45 15.08 -1.38
CA THR A 217 -11.45 16.36 -2.09
C THR A 217 -10.29 16.44 -3.07
N PRO A 218 -10.52 16.60 -4.39
CA PRO A 218 -9.47 16.77 -5.37
C PRO A 218 -8.54 17.93 -5.05
N ALA A 219 -7.24 17.66 -4.94
CA ALA A 219 -6.19 18.65 -4.72
C ALA A 219 -4.83 18.06 -5.10
N ASP A 220 -3.88 18.91 -5.53
CA ASP A 220 -2.54 18.48 -5.94
C ASP A 220 -1.76 17.77 -4.81
N ASN A 221 -2.06 18.14 -3.57
CA ASN A 221 -1.41 17.58 -2.39
C ASN A 221 -2.32 16.64 -1.59
N ARG A 222 -3.38 16.09 -2.19
CA ARG A 222 -4.30 15.16 -1.52
C ARG A 222 -3.52 14.00 -0.87
N PRO A 223 -3.87 13.56 0.36
CA PRO A 223 -3.18 12.47 1.05
C PRO A 223 -3.60 11.10 0.53
N ASN A 224 -3.25 10.78 -0.71
CA ASN A 224 -3.63 9.57 -1.44
C ASN A 224 -3.17 8.26 -0.78
N TYR A 225 -2.00 8.25 -0.11
CA TYR A 225 -1.53 7.07 0.62
C TYR A 225 -2.35 6.80 1.88
N ILE A 226 -2.81 7.87 2.57
CA ILE A 226 -3.71 7.73 3.72
C ILE A 226 -5.08 7.21 3.25
N PHE A 227 -5.61 7.73 2.13
CA PHE A 227 -6.83 7.19 1.53
C PHE A 227 -6.72 5.67 1.28
N GLN A 228 -5.62 5.21 0.69
CA GLN A 228 -5.34 3.79 0.45
C GLN A 228 -5.38 2.97 1.75
N THR A 229 -4.65 3.42 2.76
CA THR A 229 -4.53 2.71 4.04
C THR A 229 -5.86 2.70 4.79
N PHE A 230 -6.63 3.80 4.71
CA PHE A 230 -7.97 3.89 5.32
C PHE A 230 -8.99 3.01 4.60
N LEU A 231 -8.89 2.85 3.28
CA LEU A 231 -9.73 1.90 2.55
C LEU A 231 -9.51 0.46 3.06
N TYR A 232 -8.25 0.07 3.27
CA TYR A 232 -7.93 -1.23 3.86
C TYR A 232 -8.44 -1.35 5.30
N ALA A 233 -8.29 -0.29 6.10
CA ALA A 233 -8.80 -0.28 7.47
C ALA A 233 -10.32 -0.43 7.51
N ALA A 234 -11.06 0.26 6.64
CA ALA A 234 -12.51 0.13 6.52
C ALA A 234 -12.94 -1.29 6.18
N ILE A 235 -12.23 -1.96 5.26
CA ILE A 235 -12.51 -3.37 4.91
C ILE A 235 -12.26 -4.29 6.11
N LEU A 236 -11.16 -4.09 6.83
CA LEU A 236 -10.77 -4.97 7.94
C LEU A 236 -11.63 -4.75 9.19
N CYS A 237 -12.06 -3.54 9.50
CA CYS A 237 -12.92 -3.27 10.66
C CYS A 237 -14.19 -4.14 10.68
N ARG A 238 -14.73 -4.50 9.53
CA ARG A 238 -15.92 -5.37 9.43
C ARG A 238 -15.62 -6.87 9.48
N LYS A 239 -14.35 -7.26 9.36
CA LYS A 239 -13.96 -8.67 9.23
C LYS A 239 -13.41 -9.28 10.51
N GLN A 240 -13.13 -8.45 11.51
CA GLN A 240 -12.49 -8.91 12.73
C GLN A 240 -12.79 -7.96 13.91
N SER A 241 -12.52 -8.41 15.14
CA SER A 241 -12.90 -7.71 16.38
C SER A 241 -11.79 -6.85 17.00
N LEU A 242 -10.56 -6.94 16.48
CA LEU A 242 -9.44 -6.15 17.00
C LEU A 242 -9.59 -4.68 16.57
N LYS A 243 -8.99 -3.77 17.30
CA LYS A 243 -8.84 -2.38 16.85
C LYS A 243 -7.95 -2.36 15.61
N VAL A 244 -8.36 -1.67 14.56
CA VAL A 244 -7.57 -1.54 13.34
C VAL A 244 -6.81 -0.22 13.36
N ALA A 245 -5.48 -0.29 13.31
CA ALA A 245 -4.58 0.86 13.29
C ALA A 245 -3.87 0.98 11.94
N PRO A 246 -4.31 1.88 11.04
CA PRO A 246 -3.61 2.12 9.77
C PRO A 246 -2.31 2.89 10.01
N SER A 247 -1.23 2.46 9.34
CA SER A 247 0.10 3.05 9.48
C SER A 247 0.79 3.19 8.13
N LEU A 248 1.55 4.27 7.94
CA LEU A 248 2.41 4.53 6.79
C LEU A 248 3.86 4.59 7.23
N LEU A 249 4.64 3.61 6.83
CA LEU A 249 6.05 3.54 7.19
C LEU A 249 6.93 4.12 6.09
N TYR A 250 7.34 5.38 6.24
CA TYR A 250 8.29 6.05 5.36
C TYR A 250 9.71 5.61 5.73
N ILE A 251 10.25 4.66 4.99
CA ILE A 251 11.50 3.95 5.32
C ILE A 251 12.68 4.90 5.49
N HIS A 252 12.82 5.90 4.62
CA HIS A 252 13.91 6.89 4.69
C HIS A 252 13.86 7.77 5.95
N ARG A 253 12.74 7.77 6.69
CA ARG A 253 12.57 8.47 7.99
C ARG A 253 12.67 7.54 9.19
N ALA A 254 12.55 6.24 8.99
CA ALA A 254 12.55 5.24 10.04
C ALA A 254 13.90 5.10 10.79
N ALA A 255 14.94 5.79 10.33
CA ALA A 255 16.22 5.90 11.03
C ALA A 255 16.17 6.77 12.29
N SER A 256 15.18 7.68 12.41
CA SER A 256 15.02 8.56 13.58
C SER A 256 14.30 7.80 14.70
N GLU A 257 14.86 7.86 15.91
CA GLU A 257 14.24 7.26 17.10
C GLU A 257 12.88 7.89 17.47
N SER A 258 12.66 9.14 17.07
CA SER A 258 11.39 9.84 17.28
C SER A 258 10.34 9.57 16.22
N TYR A 259 10.67 8.80 15.16
CA TYR A 259 9.75 8.54 14.07
C TYR A 259 8.70 7.49 14.46
N SER A 260 7.44 7.81 14.17
CA SER A 260 6.31 6.88 14.31
C SER A 260 5.60 6.72 12.98
N PRO A 261 5.28 5.48 12.54
CA PRO A 261 4.50 5.23 11.34
C PRO A 261 2.99 5.49 11.52
N VAL A 262 2.54 5.80 12.72
CA VAL A 262 1.14 6.05 13.03
C VAL A 262 0.64 7.26 12.24
N ILE A 263 -0.48 7.09 11.56
CA ILE A 263 -1.14 8.19 10.84
C ILE A 263 -1.77 9.12 11.88
N GLU A 264 -1.54 10.42 11.73
CA GLU A 264 -2.12 11.45 12.56
C GLU A 264 -3.07 12.32 11.77
N MET A 265 -4.15 12.78 12.40
CA MET A 265 -5.12 13.69 11.83
C MET A 265 -5.28 14.93 12.70
N GLY A 266 -5.61 16.07 12.10
CA GLY A 266 -5.94 17.29 12.81
C GLY A 266 -5.55 18.57 12.08
N ALA A 267 -6.24 19.66 12.40
CA ALA A 267 -6.06 20.96 11.77
C ALA A 267 -4.64 21.53 12.01
N PRO A 268 -4.15 22.40 11.12
CA PRO A 268 -2.88 23.09 11.31
C PRO A 268 -2.83 23.82 12.65
N ARG A 269 -1.67 23.74 13.33
CA ARG A 269 -1.43 24.40 14.63
C ARG A 269 -2.27 23.88 15.81
N GLN A 270 -3.01 22.79 15.61
CA GLN A 270 -3.72 22.10 16.70
C GLN A 270 -3.03 20.78 17.05
N PRO A 271 -3.24 20.22 18.25
CA PRO A 271 -2.79 18.89 18.60
C PRO A 271 -3.28 17.85 17.59
N LYS A 272 -2.39 16.96 17.15
CA LYS A 272 -2.73 15.88 16.24
C LYS A 272 -3.27 14.69 17.02
N VAL A 273 -4.22 13.98 16.41
CA VAL A 273 -4.83 12.79 16.98
C VAL A 273 -4.30 11.57 16.20
N PRO A 274 -3.59 10.64 16.87
CA PRO A 274 -3.13 9.42 16.22
C PRO A 274 -4.32 8.48 15.94
N VAL A 275 -4.34 7.89 14.76
CA VAL A 275 -5.38 6.94 14.34
C VAL A 275 -5.00 5.54 14.82
N ASN A 276 -5.12 5.30 16.13
CA ASN A 276 -4.85 4.01 16.76
C ASN A 276 -6.04 3.04 16.70
N ASN A 277 -7.22 3.53 16.37
CA ASN A 277 -8.43 2.74 16.13
C ASN A 277 -9.26 3.41 15.04
N PHE A 278 -9.28 2.81 13.87
CA PHE A 278 -10.00 3.34 12.72
C PHE A 278 -11.52 3.36 12.89
N ALA A 279 -12.07 2.55 13.79
CA ALA A 279 -13.52 2.49 14.02
C ALA A 279 -14.15 3.87 14.33
N PHE A 280 -13.38 4.81 14.89
CA PHE A 280 -13.87 6.18 15.14
C PHE A 280 -14.05 7.01 13.86
N PHE A 281 -13.48 6.60 12.75
CA PHE A 281 -13.52 7.29 11.46
C PHE A 281 -14.26 6.48 10.39
N GLU A 282 -14.65 5.25 10.70
CA GLU A 282 -15.19 4.30 9.72
C GLU A 282 -16.47 4.81 9.07
N ASP A 283 -17.45 5.27 9.87
CA ASP A 283 -18.76 5.66 9.35
C ASP A 283 -18.65 6.83 8.36
N GLU A 284 -17.91 7.89 8.72
CA GLU A 284 -17.70 9.04 7.83
C GLU A 284 -16.93 8.63 6.57
N PHE A 285 -15.89 7.81 6.71
CA PHE A 285 -15.12 7.34 5.56
C PHE A 285 -15.98 6.52 4.60
N ARG A 286 -16.82 5.63 5.12
CA ARG A 286 -17.71 4.77 4.33
C ARG A 286 -18.81 5.56 3.63
N GLU A 287 -19.42 6.53 4.30
CA GLU A 287 -20.41 7.41 3.69
C GLU A 287 -19.82 8.12 2.47
N ARG A 288 -18.63 8.72 2.62
CA ARG A 288 -17.93 9.39 1.51
C ARG A 288 -17.48 8.43 0.41
N LEU A 289 -17.03 7.24 0.78
CA LEU A 289 -16.66 6.19 -0.18
C LEU A 289 -17.87 5.74 -1.00
N HIS A 290 -19.01 5.55 -0.37
CA HIS A 290 -20.25 5.20 -1.07
C HIS A 290 -20.70 6.30 -2.03
N GLY A 291 -20.55 7.56 -1.63
CA GLY A 291 -20.83 8.71 -2.50
C GLY A 291 -19.83 8.89 -3.65
N LEU A 292 -18.63 8.31 -3.55
CA LEU A 292 -17.61 8.32 -4.61
C LEU A 292 -17.89 7.26 -5.67
N LEU A 293 -18.37 6.09 -5.28
CA LEU A 293 -18.66 4.94 -6.14
C LEU A 293 -19.96 5.13 -6.92
#